data_53174e93449355991cd817d73c82e74a
#
_entry.id   53174e93449355991cd817d73c82e74a
#
_cell.length_a   1.000
_cell.length_b   1.000
_cell.length_c   1.000
_cell.angle_alpha   90.00
_cell.angle_beta   90.00
_cell.angle_gamma   90.00
#
_symmetry.space_group_name_H-M   'P 1'
#
loop_
_entity.id
_entity.type
_entity.pdbx_description
1 polymer ?
#
loop_
_entity_poly.entity_id
_entity_poly.type
_entity_poly.pdbx_seq_one_letter_code
_entity_poly.pdbx_strand_id
1 'polypeptide(L)'
;SAEAFFFLASAGLDAEQSIQALPQVAKFAQAGMFDMATATDLATDAQSALGLTVQDAQQNLENLTRVTDVLVKANTLANASVQQFSEALTTKAGAALKVVNKDIEEGVAVLAAFADRGVKGAEAGDKLNQVLRDIPRATAKNSEEFAKLGLNMFDTEGNMKNVADIIEELDRVLGPMSDELKASTLDQLGLNRGVADAVKILSGAGDQIRE
;
A
#
# COMPACT_ATOMS: atom_id res chain seq x y z
N SER A 1 -8.75 3.33 27.42
CA SER A 1 -10.14 2.93 27.70
C SER A 1 -10.24 1.40 27.73
N ALA A 2 -11.30 0.84 28.34
CA ALA A 2 -11.56 -0.61 28.34
C ALA A 2 -11.73 -1.16 26.91
N GLU A 3 -12.31 -0.39 26.01
CA GLU A 3 -12.48 -0.74 24.59
C GLU A 3 -11.14 -0.86 23.87
N ALA A 4 -10.18 0.03 24.13
CA ALA A 4 -8.84 -0.08 23.56
C ALA A 4 -8.15 -1.41 23.98
N PHE A 5 -8.30 -1.81 25.23
CA PHE A 5 -7.81 -3.12 25.68
C PHE A 5 -8.49 -4.28 24.98
N PHE A 6 -9.81 -4.18 24.75
CA PHE A 6 -10.54 -5.22 24.02
C PHE A 6 -9.99 -5.41 22.60
N PHE A 7 -9.76 -4.31 21.85
CA PHE A 7 -9.20 -4.39 20.49
C PHE A 7 -7.76 -4.94 20.49
N LEU A 8 -6.91 -4.50 21.42
CA LEU A 8 -5.55 -5.02 21.54
C LEU A 8 -5.54 -6.53 21.86
N ALA A 9 -6.40 -6.97 22.78
CA ALA A 9 -6.55 -8.40 23.10
C ALA A 9 -7.09 -9.19 21.90
N SER A 10 -8.02 -8.64 21.15
CA SER A 10 -8.55 -9.27 19.92
C SER A 10 -7.49 -9.35 18.81
N ALA A 11 -6.50 -8.45 18.80
CA ALA A 11 -5.35 -8.50 17.93
C ALA A 11 -4.24 -9.45 18.42
N GLY A 12 -4.47 -10.20 19.48
CA GLY A 12 -3.55 -11.22 20.02
C GLY A 12 -2.54 -10.72 21.05
N LEU A 13 -2.68 -9.47 21.55
CA LEU A 13 -1.84 -8.95 22.62
C LEU A 13 -2.37 -9.41 24.00
N ASP A 14 -1.48 -9.87 24.88
CA ASP A 14 -1.82 -10.14 26.26
C ASP A 14 -1.97 -8.83 27.09
N ALA A 15 -2.24 -8.97 28.38
CA ALA A 15 -2.48 -7.80 29.23
C ALA A 15 -1.23 -6.91 29.37
N GLU A 16 -0.03 -7.49 29.49
CA GLU A 16 1.22 -6.75 29.63
C GLU A 16 1.54 -6.00 28.32
N GLN A 17 1.45 -6.69 27.19
CA GLN A 17 1.67 -6.13 25.87
C GLN A 17 0.64 -5.05 25.53
N SER A 18 -0.62 -5.26 25.90
CA SER A 18 -1.65 -4.25 25.74
C SER A 18 -1.34 -2.98 26.53
N ILE A 19 -0.77 -3.10 27.74
CA ILE A 19 -0.30 -1.95 28.52
C ILE A 19 0.89 -1.26 27.80
N GLN A 20 1.83 -2.04 27.27
CA GLN A 20 2.98 -1.50 26.53
C GLN A 20 2.58 -0.83 25.21
N ALA A 21 1.53 -1.30 24.55
CA ALA A 21 1.01 -0.72 23.30
C ALA A 21 0.26 0.60 23.52
N LEU A 22 -0.33 0.85 24.69
CA LEU A 22 -1.16 2.03 24.95
C LEU A 22 -0.48 3.37 24.64
N PRO A 23 0.80 3.62 24.99
CA PRO A 23 1.47 4.87 24.63
C PRO A 23 1.55 5.11 23.12
N GLN A 24 1.81 4.06 22.35
CA GLN A 24 1.88 4.12 20.89
C GLN A 24 0.49 4.40 20.28
N VAL A 25 -0.52 3.68 20.75
CA VAL A 25 -1.92 3.91 20.33
C VAL A 25 -2.39 5.31 20.70
N ALA A 26 -1.98 5.85 21.87
CA ALA A 26 -2.31 7.22 22.26
C ALA A 26 -1.68 8.27 21.33
N LYS A 27 -0.44 8.07 20.90
CA LYS A 27 0.21 8.94 19.90
C LYS A 27 -0.53 8.86 18.55
N PHE A 28 -0.90 7.66 18.13
CA PHE A 28 -1.65 7.44 16.91
C PHE A 28 -3.04 8.09 16.97
N ALA A 29 -3.75 7.96 18.11
CA ALA A 29 -5.03 8.62 18.38
C ALA A 29 -4.90 10.15 18.29
N GLN A 30 -3.85 10.70 18.88
CA GLN A 30 -3.59 12.15 18.85
C GLN A 30 -3.28 12.64 17.43
N ALA A 31 -2.46 11.93 16.69
CA ALA A 31 -2.09 12.27 15.30
C ALA A 31 -3.30 12.24 14.35
N GLY A 32 -4.19 11.25 14.52
CA GLY A 32 -5.41 11.11 13.71
C GLY A 32 -6.63 11.88 14.24
N MET A 33 -6.52 12.51 15.42
CA MET A 33 -7.64 13.14 16.14
C MET A 33 -8.78 12.15 16.43
N PHE A 34 -8.44 10.91 16.79
CA PHE A 34 -9.38 9.84 17.15
C PHE A 34 -9.50 9.69 18.66
N ASP A 35 -10.61 9.08 19.11
CA ASP A 35 -10.63 8.46 20.43
C ASP A 35 -9.75 7.19 20.47
N MET A 36 -9.43 6.71 21.68
CA MET A 36 -8.53 5.57 21.87
C MET A 36 -9.08 4.25 21.30
N ALA A 37 -10.39 4.06 21.29
CA ALA A 37 -11.00 2.85 20.76
C ALA A 37 -10.88 2.82 19.24
N THR A 38 -11.26 3.89 18.56
CA THR A 38 -11.12 4.05 17.10
C THR A 38 -9.66 3.92 16.66
N ALA A 39 -8.72 4.57 17.37
CA ALA A 39 -7.30 4.48 17.05
C ALA A 39 -6.78 3.04 17.16
N THR A 40 -7.19 2.33 18.19
CA THR A 40 -6.77 0.93 18.38
C THR A 40 -7.32 0.04 17.30
N ASP A 41 -8.59 0.17 16.97
CA ASP A 41 -9.27 -0.58 15.90
C ASP A 41 -8.58 -0.37 14.55
N LEU A 42 -8.38 0.87 14.14
CA LEU A 42 -7.70 1.21 12.88
C LEU A 42 -6.27 0.67 12.82
N ALA A 43 -5.51 0.75 13.92
CA ALA A 43 -4.13 0.26 13.97
C ALA A 43 -4.06 -1.26 13.87
N THR A 44 -4.91 -1.97 14.62
CA THR A 44 -4.93 -3.44 14.63
C THR A 44 -5.51 -4.01 13.34
N ASP A 45 -6.49 -3.36 12.74
CA ASP A 45 -7.05 -3.75 11.44
C ASP A 45 -6.01 -3.59 10.32
N ALA A 46 -5.30 -2.46 10.29
CA ALA A 46 -4.23 -2.25 9.31
C ALA A 46 -3.10 -3.28 9.47
N GLN A 47 -2.67 -3.57 10.71
CA GLN A 47 -1.69 -4.60 11.01
C GLN A 47 -2.14 -5.98 10.52
N SER A 48 -3.39 -6.34 10.79
CA SER A 48 -3.99 -7.61 10.38
C SER A 48 -4.09 -7.73 8.85
N ALA A 49 -4.56 -6.67 8.17
CA ALA A 49 -4.68 -6.64 6.72
C ALA A 49 -3.33 -6.87 6.01
N LEU A 50 -2.25 -6.33 6.58
CA LEU A 50 -0.87 -6.54 6.11
C LEU A 50 -0.31 -7.94 6.46
N GLY A 51 -1.01 -8.74 7.27
CA GLY A 51 -0.53 -10.01 7.79
C GLY A 51 0.62 -9.88 8.77
N LEU A 52 0.70 -8.75 9.46
CA LEU A 52 1.73 -8.43 10.47
C LEU A 52 1.31 -8.79 11.90
N THR A 53 0.10 -9.35 12.08
CA THR A 53 -0.33 -9.96 13.33
C THR A 53 0.35 -11.33 13.47
N VAL A 54 1.20 -11.49 14.49
CA VAL A 54 2.00 -12.70 14.71
C VAL A 54 1.85 -13.19 16.16
N GLN A 55 2.21 -14.47 16.40
CA GLN A 55 2.09 -15.06 17.74
C GLN A 55 3.20 -14.60 18.70
N ASP A 56 4.38 -14.28 18.17
CA ASP A 56 5.42 -13.68 19.00
C ASP A 56 5.01 -12.29 19.43
N ALA A 57 4.91 -12.13 20.72
CA ALA A 57 4.32 -10.97 21.34
C ALA A 57 5.14 -9.69 21.16
N GLN A 58 6.46 -9.82 21.29
CA GLN A 58 7.36 -8.70 21.09
C GLN A 58 7.33 -8.24 19.64
N GLN A 59 7.41 -9.18 18.71
CA GLN A 59 7.33 -8.88 17.27
C GLN A 59 5.97 -8.30 16.89
N ASN A 60 4.89 -8.77 17.52
CA ASN A 60 3.55 -8.25 17.29
C ASN A 60 3.42 -6.77 17.70
N LEU A 61 3.99 -6.42 18.85
CA LEU A 61 4.04 -5.03 19.33
C LEU A 61 4.93 -4.14 18.45
N GLU A 62 6.08 -4.64 18.01
CA GLU A 62 6.96 -3.93 17.08
C GLU A 62 6.26 -3.68 15.74
N ASN A 63 5.54 -4.66 15.22
CA ASN A 63 4.75 -4.53 14.00
C ASN A 63 3.64 -3.48 14.14
N LEU A 64 2.92 -3.46 15.27
CA LEU A 64 1.89 -2.46 15.55
C LEU A 64 2.50 -1.04 15.58
N THR A 65 3.65 -0.90 16.23
CA THR A 65 4.39 0.36 16.29
C THR A 65 4.80 0.82 14.89
N ARG A 66 5.39 -0.07 14.09
CA ARG A 66 5.78 0.22 12.71
C ARG A 66 4.58 0.68 11.85
N VAL A 67 3.47 -0.04 11.93
CA VAL A 67 2.26 0.30 11.17
C VAL A 67 1.75 1.70 11.53
N THR A 68 1.62 1.99 12.82
CA THR A 68 1.13 3.29 13.28
C THR A 68 2.08 4.43 12.93
N ASP A 69 3.39 4.24 13.05
CA ASP A 69 4.39 5.25 12.71
C ASP A 69 4.38 5.57 11.20
N VAL A 70 4.28 4.56 10.34
CA VAL A 70 4.20 4.74 8.88
C VAL A 70 2.94 5.51 8.49
N LEU A 71 1.78 5.16 9.07
CA LEU A 71 0.52 5.84 8.78
C LEU A 71 0.53 7.30 9.23
N VAL A 72 1.09 7.58 10.41
CA VAL A 72 1.23 8.97 10.92
C VAL A 72 2.19 9.76 10.04
N LYS A 73 3.33 9.18 9.67
CA LYS A 73 4.30 9.85 8.79
C LYS A 73 3.66 10.18 7.44
N ALA A 74 2.97 9.24 6.83
CA ALA A 74 2.28 9.47 5.55
C ALA A 74 1.22 10.56 5.63
N ASN A 75 0.46 10.63 6.73
CA ASN A 75 -0.51 11.72 6.96
C ASN A 75 0.13 13.11 7.01
N THR A 76 1.41 13.20 7.46
CA THR A 76 2.12 14.49 7.48
C THR A 76 2.70 14.90 6.13
N LEU A 77 2.88 13.94 5.21
CA LEU A 77 3.54 14.14 3.92
C LEU A 77 2.58 14.22 2.74
N ALA A 78 1.38 13.65 2.87
CA ALA A 78 0.43 13.51 1.77
C ALA A 78 -0.96 14.05 2.11
N ASN A 79 -1.73 14.35 1.08
CA ASN A 79 -3.09 14.87 1.22
C ASN A 79 -4.12 13.77 1.54
N ALA A 80 -3.86 12.96 2.57
CA ALA A 80 -4.83 11.99 3.08
C ALA A 80 -4.74 11.87 4.61
N SER A 81 -5.86 11.53 5.24
CA SER A 81 -5.90 11.27 6.68
C SER A 81 -5.40 9.87 7.01
N VAL A 82 -4.98 9.67 8.28
CA VAL A 82 -4.65 8.34 8.82
C VAL A 82 -5.79 7.34 8.57
N GLN A 83 -7.05 7.76 8.75
CA GLN A 83 -8.21 6.93 8.49
C GLN A 83 -8.29 6.49 7.02
N GLN A 84 -8.03 7.39 6.08
CA GLN A 84 -8.05 7.06 4.65
C GLN A 84 -6.94 6.08 4.25
N PHE A 85 -5.74 6.19 4.85
CA PHE A 85 -4.69 5.20 4.67
C PHE A 85 -5.07 3.84 5.26
N SER A 86 -5.62 3.80 6.48
CA SER A 86 -6.10 2.56 7.10
C SER A 86 -7.20 1.91 6.27
N GLU A 87 -8.17 2.68 5.78
CA GLU A 87 -9.23 2.21 4.90
C GLU A 87 -8.67 1.60 3.60
N ALA A 88 -7.70 2.24 2.97
CA ALA A 88 -7.06 1.72 1.76
C ALA A 88 -6.40 0.35 2.01
N LEU A 89 -5.68 0.21 3.14
CA LEU A 89 -5.01 -1.04 3.51
C LEU A 89 -6.01 -2.15 3.85
N THR A 90 -7.05 -1.85 4.62
CA THR A 90 -8.03 -2.85 5.09
C THR A 90 -8.98 -3.28 3.99
N THR A 91 -9.24 -2.43 3.00
CA THR A 91 -10.12 -2.79 1.88
C THR A 91 -9.49 -3.90 1.03
N LYS A 92 -8.31 -3.70 0.45
CA LYS A 92 -7.65 -4.72 -0.39
C LYS A 92 -6.13 -4.57 -0.47
N ALA A 93 -5.58 -3.38 -0.28
CA ALA A 93 -4.18 -3.12 -0.53
C ALA A 93 -3.25 -3.90 0.41
N GLY A 94 -3.60 -4.02 1.69
CA GLY A 94 -2.79 -4.74 2.67
C GLY A 94 -2.60 -6.21 2.29
N ALA A 95 -3.68 -6.89 1.92
CA ALA A 95 -3.62 -8.28 1.46
C ALA A 95 -2.80 -8.42 0.15
N ALA A 96 -2.93 -7.47 -0.78
CA ALA A 96 -2.17 -7.48 -2.01
C ALA A 96 -0.68 -7.27 -1.77
N LEU A 97 -0.29 -6.34 -0.90
CA LEU A 97 1.11 -6.13 -0.48
C LEU A 97 1.72 -7.41 0.08
N LYS A 98 1.00 -8.09 0.98
CA LYS A 98 1.43 -9.37 1.55
C LYS A 98 1.67 -10.43 0.46
N VAL A 99 0.78 -10.56 -0.51
CA VAL A 99 0.87 -11.58 -1.57
C VAL A 99 2.12 -11.39 -2.43
N VAL A 100 2.49 -10.15 -2.73
CA VAL A 100 3.68 -9.84 -3.56
C VAL A 100 4.92 -9.51 -2.72
N ASN A 101 4.87 -9.80 -1.42
CA ASN A 101 5.95 -9.58 -0.45
C ASN A 101 6.50 -8.15 -0.46
N LYS A 102 5.58 -7.16 -0.45
CA LYS A 102 5.90 -5.74 -0.39
C LYS A 102 5.72 -5.20 1.02
N ASP A 103 6.59 -4.27 1.39
CA ASP A 103 6.56 -3.59 2.68
C ASP A 103 5.39 -2.61 2.79
N ILE A 104 4.98 -2.34 4.04
CA ILE A 104 3.98 -1.30 4.32
C ILE A 104 4.47 0.07 3.85
N GLU A 105 5.75 0.38 4.00
CA GLU A 105 6.36 1.64 3.61
C GLU A 105 6.17 1.90 2.12
N GLU A 106 6.51 0.94 1.27
CA GLU A 106 6.29 1.04 -0.18
C GLU A 106 4.80 1.18 -0.50
N GLY A 107 3.96 0.36 0.12
CA GLY A 107 2.51 0.40 -0.10
C GLY A 107 1.90 1.75 0.27
N VAL A 108 2.25 2.29 1.42
CA VAL A 108 1.75 3.58 1.91
C VAL A 108 2.31 4.74 1.10
N ALA A 109 3.55 4.67 0.62
CA ALA A 109 4.10 5.67 -0.28
C ALA A 109 3.33 5.74 -1.61
N VAL A 110 2.94 4.60 -2.18
CA VAL A 110 2.07 4.58 -3.38
C VAL A 110 0.68 5.13 -3.08
N LEU A 111 0.09 4.80 -1.92
CA LEU A 111 -1.19 5.38 -1.50
C LEU A 111 -1.09 6.90 -1.30
N ALA A 112 0.03 7.41 -0.79
CA ALA A 112 0.32 8.83 -0.67
C ALA A 112 0.37 9.51 -2.05
N ALA A 113 1.04 8.89 -3.01
CA ALA A 113 1.09 9.38 -4.39
C ALA A 113 -0.30 9.43 -5.05
N PHE A 114 -1.16 8.45 -4.80
CA PHE A 114 -2.56 8.50 -5.20
C PHE A 114 -3.32 9.64 -4.51
N ALA A 115 -3.12 9.81 -3.21
CA ALA A 115 -3.83 10.82 -2.41
C ALA A 115 -3.55 12.24 -2.89
N ASP A 116 -2.31 12.55 -3.25
CA ASP A 116 -1.92 13.86 -3.79
C ASP A 116 -2.52 14.15 -5.18
N ARG A 117 -2.95 13.07 -5.85
CA ARG A 117 -3.66 13.14 -7.14
C ARG A 117 -5.19 12.99 -6.99
N GLY A 118 -5.69 13.09 -5.75
CA GLY A 118 -7.11 13.11 -5.42
C GLY A 118 -7.76 11.73 -5.23
N VAL A 119 -7.00 10.63 -5.27
CA VAL A 119 -7.52 9.27 -5.09
C VAL A 119 -7.15 8.77 -3.69
N LYS A 120 -8.13 8.54 -2.82
CA LYS A 120 -7.95 8.27 -1.38
C LYS A 120 -8.82 7.11 -0.89
N GLY A 121 -8.54 6.65 0.33
CA GLY A 121 -9.36 5.65 1.02
C GLY A 121 -9.50 4.36 0.22
N ALA A 122 -10.68 3.78 0.21
CA ALA A 122 -10.99 2.51 -0.44
C ALA A 122 -10.65 2.52 -1.95
N GLU A 123 -10.86 3.64 -2.65
CA GLU A 123 -10.53 3.76 -4.07
C GLU A 123 -9.02 3.62 -4.32
N ALA A 124 -8.19 4.28 -3.52
CA ALA A 124 -6.73 4.14 -3.60
C ALA A 124 -6.30 2.70 -3.30
N GLY A 125 -6.91 2.07 -2.30
CA GLY A 125 -6.69 0.66 -1.96
C GLY A 125 -7.02 -0.28 -3.11
N ASP A 126 -8.15 -0.07 -3.78
CA ASP A 126 -8.53 -0.84 -4.97
C ASP A 126 -7.55 -0.67 -6.12
N LYS A 127 -7.09 0.56 -6.40
CA LYS A 127 -6.12 0.82 -7.46
C LYS A 127 -4.76 0.19 -7.16
N LEU A 128 -4.27 0.30 -5.93
CA LEU A 128 -3.03 -0.35 -5.52
C LEU A 128 -3.15 -1.88 -5.63
N ASN A 129 -4.25 -2.47 -5.16
CA ASN A 129 -4.51 -3.90 -5.34
C ASN A 129 -4.47 -4.33 -6.81
N GLN A 130 -5.05 -3.53 -7.72
CA GLN A 130 -5.02 -3.83 -9.15
C GLN A 130 -3.60 -3.80 -9.71
N VAL A 131 -2.80 -2.79 -9.35
CA VAL A 131 -1.38 -2.68 -9.74
C VAL A 131 -0.60 -3.91 -9.29
N LEU A 132 -0.68 -4.24 -8.00
CA LEU A 132 0.08 -5.33 -7.39
C LEU A 132 -0.33 -6.72 -7.88
N ARG A 133 -1.60 -6.92 -8.22
CA ARG A 133 -2.13 -8.19 -8.70
C ARG A 133 -1.98 -8.39 -10.20
N ASP A 134 -2.33 -7.37 -10.97
CA ASP A 134 -2.54 -7.52 -12.40
C ASP A 134 -1.27 -7.27 -13.22
N ILE A 135 -0.34 -6.41 -12.77
CA ILE A 135 0.95 -6.22 -13.46
C ILE A 135 1.78 -7.51 -13.47
N PRO A 136 2.04 -8.20 -12.35
CA PRO A 136 2.78 -9.46 -12.38
C PRO A 136 2.10 -10.53 -13.24
N ARG A 137 0.76 -10.61 -13.17
CA ARG A 137 -0.02 -11.56 -13.97
C ARG A 137 0.06 -11.27 -15.46
N ALA A 138 -0.07 -10.01 -15.86
CA ALA A 138 0.04 -9.57 -17.24
C ALA A 138 1.44 -9.83 -17.79
N THR A 139 2.47 -9.50 -17.01
CA THR A 139 3.87 -9.74 -17.39
C THR A 139 4.17 -11.23 -17.59
N ALA A 140 3.68 -12.09 -16.69
CA ALA A 140 3.85 -13.53 -16.83
C ALA A 140 3.13 -14.10 -18.06
N LYS A 141 1.93 -13.58 -18.37
CA LYS A 141 1.11 -14.05 -19.49
C LYS A 141 1.58 -13.51 -20.84
N ASN A 142 2.08 -12.28 -20.90
CA ASN A 142 2.47 -11.58 -22.12
C ASN A 142 3.96 -11.20 -22.11
N SER A 143 4.81 -12.09 -21.59
CA SER A 143 6.24 -11.83 -21.38
C SER A 143 6.98 -11.38 -22.64
N GLU A 144 6.61 -11.90 -23.82
CA GLU A 144 7.19 -11.51 -25.10
C GLU A 144 6.87 -10.04 -25.44
N GLU A 145 5.66 -9.59 -25.19
CA GLU A 145 5.24 -8.20 -25.47
C GLU A 145 5.96 -7.22 -24.52
N PHE A 146 6.08 -7.58 -23.22
CA PHE A 146 6.89 -6.81 -22.29
C PHE A 146 8.35 -6.73 -22.74
N ALA A 147 8.94 -7.86 -23.15
CA ALA A 147 10.34 -7.92 -23.60
C ALA A 147 10.58 -7.09 -24.88
N LYS A 148 9.65 -7.09 -25.86
CA LYS A 148 9.74 -6.27 -27.09
C LYS A 148 9.82 -4.77 -26.77
N LEU A 149 9.19 -4.32 -25.70
CA LEU A 149 9.19 -2.93 -25.26
C LEU A 149 10.35 -2.62 -24.28
N GLY A 150 11.18 -3.61 -23.96
CA GLY A 150 12.24 -3.46 -22.96
C GLY A 150 11.73 -3.21 -21.56
N LEU A 151 10.53 -3.72 -21.24
CA LEU A 151 9.90 -3.65 -19.93
C LEU A 151 10.25 -4.92 -19.13
N ASN A 152 10.67 -4.72 -17.89
CA ASN A 152 10.91 -5.81 -16.95
C ASN A 152 10.34 -5.48 -15.57
N MET A 153 9.23 -6.10 -15.22
CA MET A 153 8.52 -5.85 -13.96
C MET A 153 9.06 -6.64 -12.77
N PHE A 154 10.03 -7.51 -12.99
CA PHE A 154 10.65 -8.33 -11.95
C PHE A 154 12.15 -8.04 -11.84
N ASP A 155 12.70 -8.26 -10.65
CA ASP A 155 14.14 -8.23 -10.41
C ASP A 155 14.85 -9.54 -10.85
N THR A 156 16.15 -9.63 -10.63
CA THR A 156 16.95 -10.81 -10.98
C THR A 156 16.62 -12.05 -10.13
N GLU A 157 15.93 -11.87 -9.00
CA GLU A 157 15.50 -12.93 -8.09
C GLU A 157 14.06 -13.39 -8.38
N GLY A 158 13.37 -12.70 -9.30
CA GLY A 158 11.99 -13.00 -9.67
C GLY A 158 10.94 -12.33 -8.79
N ASN A 159 11.34 -11.39 -7.92
CA ASN A 159 10.41 -10.59 -7.15
C ASN A 159 9.89 -9.41 -7.98
N MET A 160 8.67 -8.97 -7.70
CA MET A 160 8.13 -7.76 -8.29
C MET A 160 9.00 -6.56 -7.89
N LYS A 161 9.50 -5.79 -8.86
CA LYS A 161 10.25 -4.55 -8.62
C LYS A 161 9.44 -3.57 -7.78
N ASN A 162 10.15 -2.59 -7.19
CA ASN A 162 9.48 -1.47 -6.53
C ASN A 162 8.47 -0.80 -7.47
N VAL A 163 7.32 -0.42 -6.95
CA VAL A 163 6.25 0.20 -7.77
C VAL A 163 6.74 1.48 -8.43
N ALA A 164 7.62 2.26 -7.77
CA ALA A 164 8.24 3.44 -8.37
C ALA A 164 9.01 3.10 -9.64
N ASP A 165 9.84 2.04 -9.61
CA ASP A 165 10.63 1.60 -10.76
C ASP A 165 9.73 1.12 -11.90
N ILE A 166 8.66 0.40 -11.56
CA ILE A 166 7.65 -0.06 -12.54
C ILE A 166 6.97 1.13 -13.22
N ILE A 167 6.56 2.14 -12.45
CA ILE A 167 5.92 3.33 -13.01
C ILE A 167 6.90 4.08 -13.92
N GLU A 168 8.15 4.25 -13.53
CA GLU A 168 9.17 4.91 -14.37
C GLU A 168 9.47 4.15 -15.65
N GLU A 169 9.56 2.81 -15.60
CA GLU A 169 9.74 2.01 -16.80
C GLU A 169 8.53 2.14 -17.75
N LEU A 170 7.32 2.13 -17.23
CA LEU A 170 6.11 2.34 -18.02
C LEU A 170 6.05 3.77 -18.58
N ASP A 171 6.38 4.78 -17.80
CA ASP A 171 6.43 6.18 -18.25
C ASP A 171 7.46 6.39 -19.36
N ARG A 172 8.63 5.77 -19.24
CA ARG A 172 9.68 5.83 -20.28
C ARG A 172 9.20 5.28 -21.60
N VAL A 173 8.43 4.21 -21.60
CA VAL A 173 7.94 3.55 -22.81
C VAL A 173 6.66 4.24 -23.34
N LEU A 174 5.71 4.49 -22.46
CA LEU A 174 4.39 5.03 -22.85
C LEU A 174 4.39 6.54 -23.03
N GLY A 175 5.25 7.27 -22.31
CA GLY A 175 5.28 8.73 -22.30
C GLY A 175 5.33 9.36 -23.71
N PRO A 176 6.24 8.91 -24.61
CA PRO A 176 6.35 9.45 -25.97
C PRO A 176 5.20 9.09 -26.92
N MET A 177 4.32 8.15 -26.54
CA MET A 177 3.27 7.64 -27.42
C MET A 177 2.05 8.56 -27.44
N SER A 178 1.30 8.56 -28.55
CA SER A 178 -0.03 9.17 -28.60
C SER A 178 -1.02 8.41 -27.70
N ASP A 179 -2.12 9.04 -27.33
CA ASP A 179 -3.12 8.41 -26.44
C ASP A 179 -3.71 7.12 -27.04
N GLU A 180 -3.92 7.08 -28.36
CA GLU A 180 -4.38 5.90 -29.08
C GLU A 180 -3.35 4.76 -29.00
N LEU A 181 -2.07 5.08 -29.24
CA LEU A 181 -0.99 4.10 -29.17
C LEU A 181 -0.78 3.61 -27.74
N LYS A 182 -0.85 4.49 -26.73
CA LYS A 182 -0.83 4.11 -25.31
C LYS A 182 -1.92 3.11 -24.97
N ALA A 183 -3.16 3.39 -25.36
CA ALA A 183 -4.28 2.50 -25.09
C ALA A 183 -4.09 1.14 -25.76
N SER A 184 -3.69 1.11 -27.03
CA SER A 184 -3.40 -0.12 -27.76
C SER A 184 -2.24 -0.91 -27.14
N THR A 185 -1.16 -0.24 -26.73
CA THR A 185 0.00 -0.88 -26.10
C THR A 185 -0.36 -1.50 -24.75
N LEU A 186 -1.11 -0.77 -23.91
CA LEU A 186 -1.58 -1.29 -22.61
C LEU A 186 -2.49 -2.53 -22.79
N ASP A 187 -3.33 -2.54 -23.82
CA ASP A 187 -4.17 -3.68 -24.15
C ASP A 187 -3.33 -4.88 -24.63
N GLN A 188 -2.32 -4.65 -25.47
CA GLN A 188 -1.38 -5.69 -25.92
C GLN A 188 -0.57 -6.27 -24.76
N LEU A 189 -0.19 -5.46 -23.78
CA LEU A 189 0.44 -5.90 -22.55
C LEU A 189 -0.52 -6.69 -21.63
N GLY A 190 -1.82 -6.70 -21.93
CA GLY A 190 -2.83 -7.36 -21.11
C GLY A 190 -3.13 -6.62 -19.81
N LEU A 191 -2.82 -5.33 -19.76
CA LEU A 191 -3.14 -4.46 -18.63
C LEU A 191 -4.57 -3.95 -18.80
N ASN A 192 -5.46 -4.40 -17.92
CA ASN A 192 -6.86 -4.00 -17.94
C ASN A 192 -7.01 -2.50 -17.66
N ARG A 193 -8.21 -1.98 -17.96
CA ARG A 193 -8.51 -0.55 -17.82
C ARG A 193 -8.22 0.00 -16.40
N GLY A 194 -8.46 -0.78 -15.36
CA GLY A 194 -8.22 -0.35 -13.98
C GLY A 194 -6.73 -0.13 -13.68
N VAL A 195 -5.87 -1.04 -14.16
CA VAL A 195 -4.39 -0.88 -14.07
C VAL A 195 -3.93 0.26 -14.94
N ALA A 196 -4.44 0.38 -16.16
CA ALA A 196 -4.09 1.48 -17.06
C ALA A 196 -4.42 2.85 -16.44
N ASP A 197 -5.58 2.98 -15.80
CA ASP A 197 -5.97 4.19 -15.08
C ASP A 197 -5.05 4.45 -13.87
N ALA A 198 -4.71 3.41 -13.10
CA ALA A 198 -3.81 3.53 -11.96
C ALA A 198 -2.39 3.97 -12.38
N VAL A 199 -1.83 3.36 -13.43
CA VAL A 199 -0.53 3.74 -14.02
C VAL A 199 -0.56 5.20 -14.50
N LYS A 200 -1.62 5.61 -15.17
CA LYS A 200 -1.78 6.99 -15.65
C LYS A 200 -1.82 8.01 -14.51
N ILE A 201 -2.49 7.69 -13.39
CA ILE A 201 -2.54 8.54 -12.21
C ILE A 201 -1.17 8.63 -11.54
N LEU A 202 -0.42 7.53 -11.48
CA LEU A 202 0.91 7.47 -10.86
C LEU A 202 2.03 7.96 -11.78
N SER A 203 1.75 8.26 -13.05
CA SER A 203 2.76 8.77 -13.97
C SER A 203 3.49 9.99 -13.38
N GLY A 204 4.82 9.96 -13.42
CA GLY A 204 5.69 10.96 -12.81
C GLY A 204 5.78 10.92 -11.28
N ALA A 205 5.26 9.87 -10.61
CA ALA A 205 5.31 9.74 -9.16
C ALA A 205 6.51 8.94 -8.63
N GLY A 206 7.41 8.47 -9.48
CA GLY A 206 8.50 7.57 -9.09
C GLY A 206 9.33 8.10 -7.92
N ASP A 207 9.82 9.33 -8.01
CA ASP A 207 10.62 9.93 -6.93
C ASP A 207 9.81 10.09 -5.62
N GLN A 208 8.56 10.52 -5.72
CA GLN A 208 7.66 10.66 -4.58
C GLN A 208 7.41 9.34 -3.85
N ILE A 209 7.34 8.22 -4.57
CA ILE A 209 7.13 6.90 -3.98
C ILE A 209 8.39 6.40 -3.26
N ARG A 210 9.58 6.86 -3.63
CA ARG A 210 10.85 6.48 -2.98
C ARG A 210 11.18 7.27 -1.73
N GLU A 211 10.62 8.47 -1.54
CA GLU A 211 10.81 9.34 -0.37
C GLU A 211 10.01 8.87 0.85
#